data_54a3cc4699efc78559acf42f24f4e305
#
_entry.id   54a3cc4699efc78559acf42f24f4e305
#
_cell.length_a   1.000
_cell.length_b   1.000
_cell.length_c   1.000
_cell.angle_alpha   90.00
_cell.angle_beta   90.00
_cell.angle_gamma   90.00
#
_symmetry.space_group_name_H-M   'P 1'
#
loop_
_entity.id
_entity.type
_entity.pdbx_description
1 polymer ?
#
loop_
_entity_poly.entity_id
_entity_poly.type
_entity_poly.pdbx_seq_one_letter_code
_entity_poly.pdbx_strand_id
1 'polypeptide(L)'
;LSVGSTAALRKDDVIGPMIRNLGSMLRHGIPMTMVLRNYLGRATGPTKGRDGSSHFGSLAHNVVGPISMLASLIPVMGGVALSFKVRKQDRVALTWIGDGGSNVGDFHEGLNFAGVLKLPFVLILENNKWAYSTPTARQTANPRFVDRARAYGCAGAEVDGNDVLAVYEVTRQ
;
A
#
# COMPACT_ATOMS: atom_id res chain seq x y z
N LEU A 1 -9.98 -2.91 6.19
CA LEU A 1 -8.52 -2.82 6.23
C LEU A 1 -8.02 -1.48 5.70
N SER A 2 -8.30 -1.11 4.43
CA SER A 2 -7.78 0.11 3.77
C SER A 2 -8.01 1.40 4.56
N VAL A 3 -9.22 1.63 5.06
CA VAL A 3 -9.56 2.85 5.83
C VAL A 3 -8.86 2.87 7.18
N GLY A 4 -8.83 1.73 7.90
CA GLY A 4 -8.20 1.63 9.23
C GLY A 4 -6.70 1.93 9.18
N SER A 5 -5.98 1.31 8.23
CA SER A 5 -4.54 1.55 8.08
C SER A 5 -4.22 3.01 7.68
N THR A 6 -5.01 3.59 6.76
CA THR A 6 -4.81 5.00 6.37
C THR A 6 -5.20 5.97 7.49
N ALA A 7 -6.15 5.61 8.35
CA ALA A 7 -6.56 6.45 9.48
C ALA A 7 -5.44 6.66 10.52
N ALA A 8 -4.48 5.75 10.58
CA ALA A 8 -3.31 5.84 11.46
C ALA A 8 -2.25 6.85 10.98
N LEU A 9 -2.33 7.28 9.72
CA LEU A 9 -1.36 8.18 9.10
C LEU A 9 -1.70 9.65 9.35
N ARG A 10 -0.66 10.46 9.27
CA ARG A 10 -0.76 11.92 9.22
C ARG A 10 -1.00 12.40 7.78
N LYS A 11 -1.45 13.64 7.60
CA LYS A 11 -1.73 14.23 6.29
C LYS A 11 -0.51 14.36 5.39
N ASP A 12 0.66 14.49 5.97
CA ASP A 12 1.94 14.64 5.26
C ASP A 12 2.63 13.32 4.96
N ASP A 13 2.17 12.20 5.54
CA ASP A 13 2.63 10.87 5.15
C ASP A 13 2.25 10.58 3.69
N VAL A 14 2.94 9.63 3.06
CA VAL A 14 2.69 9.28 1.65
C VAL A 14 2.13 7.87 1.54
N ILE A 15 1.07 7.72 0.74
CA ILE A 15 0.51 6.40 0.45
C ILE A 15 0.72 5.98 -1.00
N GLY A 16 0.99 4.68 -1.21
CA GLY A 16 1.01 4.01 -2.51
C GLY A 16 -0.05 2.91 -2.54
N PRO A 17 -1.33 3.23 -2.84
CA PRO A 17 -2.42 2.26 -2.78
C PRO A 17 -2.40 1.30 -3.97
N MET A 18 -2.96 0.10 -3.82
CA MET A 18 -3.40 -0.73 -4.94
C MET A 18 -4.72 -0.21 -5.52
N ILE A 19 -5.08 -0.68 -6.71
CA ILE A 19 -6.32 -0.29 -7.40
C ILE A 19 -7.59 -0.53 -6.56
N ARG A 20 -7.59 -1.53 -5.69
CA ARG A 20 -8.72 -1.87 -4.80
C ARG A 20 -8.77 -1.04 -3.51
N ASN A 21 -7.73 -0.27 -3.21
CA ASN A 21 -7.65 0.54 -1.99
C ASN A 21 -8.24 1.94 -2.17
N LEU A 22 -9.33 2.10 -2.92
CA LEU A 22 -9.99 3.39 -3.10
C LEU A 22 -10.36 4.05 -1.76
N GLY A 23 -10.76 3.25 -0.76
CA GLY A 23 -11.03 3.74 0.59
C GLY A 23 -9.85 4.44 1.24
N SER A 24 -8.62 4.00 0.96
CA SER A 24 -7.38 4.66 1.42
C SER A 24 -7.21 6.02 0.76
N MET A 25 -7.42 6.11 -0.56
CA MET A 25 -7.30 7.36 -1.31
C MET A 25 -8.27 8.41 -0.77
N LEU A 26 -9.54 8.02 -0.58
CA LEU A 26 -10.58 8.91 -0.03
C LEU A 26 -10.25 9.35 1.40
N ARG A 27 -9.83 8.40 2.26
CA ARG A 27 -9.47 8.69 3.64
C ARG A 27 -8.24 9.60 3.73
N HIS A 28 -7.32 9.50 2.78
CA HIS A 28 -6.11 10.35 2.73
C HIS A 28 -6.35 11.73 2.12
N GLY A 29 -7.55 11.99 1.63
CA GLY A 29 -8.00 13.32 1.23
C GLY A 29 -8.29 13.49 -0.26
N ILE A 30 -8.21 12.46 -1.08
CA ILE A 30 -8.64 12.53 -2.49
C ILE A 30 -10.16 12.86 -2.53
N PRO A 31 -10.58 13.94 -3.17
CA PRO A 31 -12.00 14.27 -3.27
C PRO A 31 -12.78 13.23 -4.08
N MET A 32 -13.97 12.86 -3.62
CA MET A 32 -14.87 11.95 -4.36
C MET A 32 -15.15 12.44 -5.79
N THR A 33 -15.25 13.74 -5.98
CA THR A 33 -15.46 14.35 -7.32
C THR A 33 -14.29 14.05 -8.27
N MET A 34 -13.06 13.99 -7.77
CA MET A 34 -11.89 13.62 -8.58
C MET A 34 -11.97 12.15 -9.00
N VAL A 35 -12.36 11.27 -8.09
CA VAL A 35 -12.58 9.85 -8.36
C VAL A 35 -13.66 9.68 -9.43
N LEU A 36 -14.83 10.26 -9.22
CA LEU A 36 -15.96 10.13 -10.16
C LEU A 36 -15.63 10.68 -11.55
N ARG A 37 -14.94 11.81 -11.64
CA ARG A 37 -14.48 12.35 -12.94
C ARG A 37 -13.54 11.38 -13.66
N ASN A 38 -12.67 10.69 -12.91
CA ASN A 38 -11.78 9.69 -13.50
C ASN A 38 -12.54 8.47 -14.01
N TYR A 39 -13.41 7.90 -13.19
CA TYR A 39 -14.22 6.73 -13.56
C TYR A 39 -15.16 6.99 -14.74
N LEU A 40 -15.65 8.22 -14.86
CA LEU A 40 -16.51 8.65 -15.97
C LEU A 40 -15.72 9.13 -17.20
N GLY A 41 -14.40 8.99 -17.23
CA GLY A 41 -13.56 9.37 -18.36
C GLY A 41 -13.61 10.87 -18.70
N ARG A 42 -13.87 11.74 -17.70
CA ARG A 42 -14.00 13.18 -17.97
C ARG A 42 -12.65 13.84 -18.24
N ALA A 43 -12.62 14.79 -19.16
CA ALA A 43 -11.43 15.59 -19.47
C ALA A 43 -10.89 16.37 -18.23
N THR A 44 -11.77 16.65 -17.25
CA THR A 44 -11.43 17.29 -15.98
C THR A 44 -11.01 16.29 -14.89
N GLY A 45 -10.97 15.00 -15.20
CA GLY A 45 -10.43 13.96 -14.32
C GLY A 45 -8.90 13.95 -14.32
N PRO A 46 -8.26 13.34 -13.33
CA PRO A 46 -6.79 13.33 -13.20
C PRO A 46 -6.07 12.70 -14.40
N THR A 47 -6.64 11.69 -15.05
CA THR A 47 -6.07 11.06 -16.26
C THR A 47 -6.58 11.68 -17.56
N LYS A 48 -7.46 12.67 -17.49
CA LYS A 48 -8.07 13.33 -18.65
C LYS A 48 -8.77 12.36 -19.61
N GLY A 49 -9.37 11.29 -19.04
CA GLY A 49 -10.04 10.25 -19.81
C GLY A 49 -9.12 9.23 -20.48
N ARG A 50 -7.80 9.25 -20.21
CA ARG A 50 -6.84 8.32 -20.81
C ARG A 50 -6.77 6.98 -20.09
N ASP A 51 -7.16 6.94 -18.82
CA ASP A 51 -7.22 5.74 -18.01
C ASP A 51 -8.47 5.79 -17.13
N GLY A 52 -9.03 4.63 -16.85
CA GLY A 52 -10.19 4.46 -15.98
C GLY A 52 -9.80 4.06 -14.56
N SER A 53 -10.81 3.71 -13.76
CA SER A 53 -10.66 3.20 -12.41
C SER A 53 -9.74 4.06 -11.50
N SER A 54 -9.00 3.44 -10.61
CA SER A 54 -8.17 4.12 -9.60
C SER A 54 -6.72 4.37 -10.05
N HIS A 55 -6.37 4.18 -11.32
CA HIS A 55 -5.01 4.38 -11.83
C HIS A 55 -4.64 5.87 -11.94
N PHE A 56 -4.67 6.58 -10.84
CA PHE A 56 -4.20 7.95 -10.77
C PHE A 56 -3.61 8.24 -9.38
N GLY A 57 -2.68 9.16 -9.33
CA GLY A 57 -2.12 9.69 -8.09
C GLY A 57 -2.42 11.18 -7.96
N SER A 58 -2.03 11.73 -6.83
CA SER A 58 -2.09 13.17 -6.59
C SER A 58 -0.99 13.60 -5.61
N LEU A 59 -0.01 14.30 -6.11
CA LEU A 59 1.06 14.84 -5.27
C LEU A 59 0.54 15.83 -4.23
N ALA A 60 -0.51 16.60 -4.58
CA ALA A 60 -1.17 17.53 -3.66
C ALA A 60 -1.81 16.82 -2.44
N HIS A 61 -2.10 15.54 -2.57
CA HIS A 61 -2.69 14.71 -1.52
C HIS A 61 -1.72 13.63 -1.02
N ASN A 62 -0.43 13.68 -1.39
CA ASN A 62 0.57 12.67 -1.00
C ASN A 62 0.17 11.23 -1.40
N VAL A 63 -0.47 11.08 -2.55
CA VAL A 63 -0.88 9.77 -3.09
C VAL A 63 -0.10 9.44 -4.34
N VAL A 64 0.72 8.41 -4.28
CA VAL A 64 1.38 7.80 -5.45
C VAL A 64 0.36 6.96 -6.20
N GLY A 65 0.29 7.10 -7.53
CA GLY A 65 -0.67 6.35 -8.33
C GLY A 65 -0.45 4.85 -8.26
N PRO A 66 -1.52 4.05 -8.22
CA PRO A 66 -1.42 2.61 -8.33
C PRO A 66 -0.66 2.15 -9.58
N ILE A 67 0.11 1.09 -9.44
CA ILE A 67 0.82 0.44 -10.55
C ILE A 67 0.22 -0.95 -10.75
N SER A 68 -0.13 -1.30 -11.99
CA SER A 68 -0.74 -2.59 -12.31
C SER A 68 0.23 -3.77 -12.24
N MET A 69 1.53 -3.52 -12.36
CA MET A 69 2.56 -4.51 -12.06
C MET A 69 2.60 -4.71 -10.54
N LEU A 70 2.05 -5.84 -10.10
CA LEU A 70 1.92 -6.13 -8.67
C LEU A 70 3.27 -6.17 -7.98
N ALA A 71 3.33 -5.63 -6.78
CA ALA A 71 4.48 -5.43 -5.93
C ALA A 71 5.45 -4.29 -6.33
N SER A 72 5.43 -3.77 -7.56
CA SER A 72 6.37 -2.70 -7.99
C SER A 72 6.24 -1.41 -7.18
N LEU A 73 5.10 -1.17 -6.54
CA LEU A 73 4.98 -0.05 -5.58
C LEU A 73 5.82 -0.23 -4.31
N ILE A 74 6.21 -1.45 -3.94
CA ILE A 74 6.99 -1.69 -2.72
C ILE A 74 8.37 -1.03 -2.82
N PRO A 75 9.22 -1.31 -3.83
CA PRO A 75 10.49 -0.63 -3.97
C PRO A 75 10.33 0.88 -4.25
N VAL A 76 9.29 1.30 -4.98
CA VAL A 76 9.01 2.74 -5.22
C VAL A 76 8.75 3.46 -3.89
N MET A 77 7.87 2.92 -3.06
CA MET A 77 7.55 3.51 -1.76
C MET A 77 8.70 3.36 -0.76
N GLY A 78 9.53 2.32 -0.90
CA GLY A 78 10.83 2.22 -0.23
C GLY A 78 11.74 3.40 -0.57
N GLY A 79 11.82 3.80 -1.84
CA GLY A 79 12.53 5.00 -2.29
C GLY A 79 11.96 6.29 -1.70
N VAL A 80 10.63 6.41 -1.59
CA VAL A 80 9.97 7.54 -0.91
C VAL A 80 10.38 7.58 0.58
N ALA A 81 10.31 6.45 1.28
CA ALA A 81 10.73 6.34 2.67
C ALA A 81 12.22 6.67 2.87
N LEU A 82 13.08 6.25 1.93
CA LEU A 82 14.50 6.62 1.94
C LEU A 82 14.68 8.13 1.85
N SER A 83 13.90 8.80 1.00
CA SER A 83 13.96 10.26 0.88
C SER A 83 13.65 10.96 2.21
N PHE A 84 12.67 10.45 2.97
CA PHE A 84 12.34 10.97 4.30
C PHE A 84 13.50 10.79 5.28
N LYS A 85 14.09 9.59 5.29
CA LYS A 85 15.23 9.28 6.15
C LYS A 85 16.43 10.19 5.86
N VAL A 86 16.80 10.32 4.58
CA VAL A 86 17.95 11.16 4.16
C VAL A 86 17.71 12.64 4.51
N ARG A 87 16.48 13.12 4.34
CA ARG A 87 16.08 14.50 4.65
C ARG A 87 15.75 14.72 6.12
N LYS A 88 15.85 13.69 6.96
CA LYS A 88 15.50 13.73 8.39
C LYS A 88 14.06 14.24 8.62
N GLN A 89 13.13 13.84 7.76
CA GLN A 89 11.71 14.16 7.87
C GLN A 89 11.01 13.11 8.73
N ASP A 90 10.19 13.56 9.67
CA ASP A 90 9.35 12.69 10.50
C ASP A 90 8.06 12.34 9.73
N ARG A 91 8.20 11.48 8.71
CA ARG A 91 7.14 11.03 7.79
C ARG A 91 7.27 9.55 7.51
N VAL A 92 6.16 8.93 7.14
CA VAL A 92 6.06 7.51 6.80
C VAL A 92 5.58 7.32 5.37
N ALA A 93 6.08 6.29 4.70
CA ALA A 93 5.55 5.80 3.44
C ALA A 93 4.80 4.49 3.68
N LEU A 94 3.54 4.40 3.27
CA LEU A 94 2.71 3.22 3.44
C LEU A 94 2.20 2.72 2.09
N THR A 95 2.27 1.39 1.87
CA THR A 95 1.73 0.73 0.68
C THR A 95 1.05 -0.60 1.02
N TRP A 96 0.32 -1.14 0.07
CA TRP A 96 -0.43 -2.38 0.21
C TRP A 96 -0.03 -3.39 -0.84
N ILE A 97 -0.18 -4.68 -0.52
CA ILE A 97 -0.01 -5.81 -1.44
C ILE A 97 -1.00 -6.92 -1.07
N GLY A 98 -1.43 -7.69 -2.06
CA GLY A 98 -2.21 -8.91 -1.82
C GLY A 98 -1.31 -10.11 -1.55
N ASP A 99 -1.90 -11.17 -0.98
CA ASP A 99 -1.24 -12.45 -0.73
C ASP A 99 -0.55 -13.02 -1.99
N GLY A 100 -1.22 -13.02 -3.14
CA GLY A 100 -0.62 -13.45 -4.42
C GLY A 100 0.55 -12.58 -4.86
N GLY A 101 0.39 -11.26 -4.81
CA GLY A 101 1.44 -10.31 -5.19
C GLY A 101 2.68 -10.37 -4.28
N SER A 102 2.54 -10.90 -3.08
CA SER A 102 3.67 -11.08 -2.16
C SER A 102 4.65 -12.20 -2.56
N ASN A 103 4.39 -12.91 -3.66
CA ASN A 103 5.29 -13.92 -4.23
C ASN A 103 6.13 -13.39 -5.42
N VAL A 104 5.93 -12.12 -5.81
CA VAL A 104 6.69 -11.45 -6.87
C VAL A 104 8.05 -10.98 -6.34
N GLY A 105 9.08 -10.99 -7.19
CA GLY A 105 10.44 -10.59 -6.82
C GLY A 105 10.52 -9.22 -6.15
N ASP A 106 9.84 -8.21 -6.71
CA ASP A 106 9.78 -6.84 -6.19
C ASP A 106 9.33 -6.76 -4.72
N PHE A 107 8.47 -7.70 -4.27
CA PHE A 107 8.08 -7.78 -2.85
C PHE A 107 9.29 -8.09 -1.98
N HIS A 108 10.05 -9.11 -2.36
CA HIS A 108 11.19 -9.59 -1.59
C HIS A 108 12.34 -8.58 -1.58
N GLU A 109 12.65 -8.04 -2.74
CA GLU A 109 13.72 -7.05 -2.92
C GLU A 109 13.40 -5.75 -2.21
N GLY A 110 12.17 -5.23 -2.40
CA GLY A 110 11.73 -3.99 -1.77
C GLY A 110 11.63 -4.09 -0.25
N LEU A 111 11.13 -5.20 0.29
CA LEU A 111 11.03 -5.39 1.74
C LEU A 111 12.42 -5.59 2.37
N ASN A 112 13.31 -6.34 1.71
CA ASN A 112 14.70 -6.46 2.14
C ASN A 112 15.42 -5.10 2.15
N PHE A 113 15.24 -4.30 1.10
CA PHE A 113 15.80 -2.95 1.02
C PHE A 113 15.31 -2.06 2.18
N ALA A 114 14.01 -2.10 2.45
CA ALA A 114 13.42 -1.34 3.56
C ALA A 114 13.97 -1.79 4.92
N GLY A 115 14.10 -3.11 5.15
CA GLY A 115 14.63 -3.70 6.37
C GLY A 115 16.11 -3.36 6.60
N VAL A 116 16.96 -3.57 5.59
CA VAL A 116 18.40 -3.27 5.66
C VAL A 116 18.65 -1.80 6.01
N LEU A 117 17.91 -0.90 5.40
CA LEU A 117 18.08 0.54 5.61
C LEU A 117 17.23 1.07 6.78
N LYS A 118 16.42 0.24 7.45
CA LYS A 118 15.53 0.65 8.55
C LYS A 118 14.72 1.90 8.16
N LEU A 119 13.99 1.78 7.05
CA LEU A 119 13.23 2.90 6.49
C LEU A 119 11.93 3.14 7.28
N PRO A 120 11.43 4.38 7.34
CA PRO A 120 10.09 4.69 7.84
C PRO A 120 9.04 4.22 6.83
N PHE A 121 8.85 2.91 6.74
CA PHE A 121 8.07 2.23 5.73
C PHE A 121 7.12 1.22 6.35
N VAL A 122 5.85 1.28 5.96
CA VAL A 122 4.81 0.33 6.39
C VAL A 122 4.26 -0.40 5.17
N LEU A 123 4.28 -1.72 5.22
CA LEU A 123 3.68 -2.59 4.21
C LEU A 123 2.48 -3.32 4.81
N ILE A 124 1.31 -3.13 4.21
CA ILE A 124 0.10 -3.86 4.55
C ILE A 124 -0.09 -5.01 3.57
N LEU A 125 -0.06 -6.25 4.08
CA LEU A 125 -0.37 -7.42 3.28
C LEU A 125 -1.83 -7.83 3.51
N GLU A 126 -2.63 -7.74 2.44
CA GLU A 126 -4.05 -8.10 2.44
C GLU A 126 -4.23 -9.56 2.06
N ASN A 127 -4.36 -10.44 3.06
CA ASN A 127 -4.61 -11.86 2.83
C ASN A 127 -6.11 -12.13 2.70
N ASN A 128 -6.64 -12.01 1.49
CA ASN A 128 -8.01 -12.44 1.17
C ASN A 128 -8.09 -13.94 0.82
N LYS A 129 -6.96 -14.66 0.93
CA LYS A 129 -6.78 -16.10 0.70
C LYS A 129 -6.89 -16.54 -0.76
N TRP A 130 -6.99 -15.60 -1.70
CA TRP A 130 -7.12 -15.89 -3.13
C TRP A 130 -6.35 -14.90 -4.00
N ALA A 131 -5.54 -15.41 -4.93
CA ALA A 131 -4.98 -14.66 -6.04
C ALA A 131 -5.74 -15.09 -7.31
N TYR A 132 -6.73 -14.30 -7.74
CA TYR A 132 -7.69 -14.72 -8.77
C TYR A 132 -8.33 -16.07 -8.43
N SER A 133 -8.01 -17.11 -9.18
CA SER A 133 -8.51 -18.48 -9.00
C SER A 133 -7.58 -19.38 -8.17
N THR A 134 -6.45 -18.84 -7.64
CA THR A 134 -5.45 -19.63 -6.92
C THR A 134 -5.57 -19.40 -5.42
N PRO A 135 -5.96 -20.41 -4.64
CA PRO A 135 -6.03 -20.28 -3.18
C PRO A 135 -4.63 -20.20 -2.56
N THR A 136 -4.52 -19.55 -1.41
CA THR A 136 -3.24 -19.33 -0.69
C THR A 136 -2.45 -20.62 -0.48
N ALA A 137 -3.12 -21.74 -0.20
CA ALA A 137 -2.47 -23.05 -0.02
C ALA A 137 -1.70 -23.55 -1.25
N ARG A 138 -1.98 -23.02 -2.44
CA ARG A 138 -1.26 -23.31 -3.69
C ARG A 138 -0.25 -22.21 -4.06
N GLN A 139 -0.18 -21.14 -3.28
CA GLN A 139 0.70 -19.99 -3.55
C GLN A 139 1.95 -20.02 -2.68
N THR A 140 1.85 -20.50 -1.44
CA THR A 140 2.94 -20.47 -0.47
C THR A 140 2.91 -21.68 0.44
N ALA A 141 4.08 -22.19 0.77
CA ALA A 141 4.23 -23.29 1.72
C ALA A 141 4.03 -22.83 3.17
N ASN A 142 4.43 -21.60 3.50
CA ASN A 142 4.16 -21.02 4.82
C ASN A 142 2.90 -20.16 4.75
N PRO A 143 1.80 -20.57 5.42
CA PRO A 143 0.55 -19.83 5.41
C PRO A 143 0.58 -18.54 6.25
N ARG A 144 1.60 -18.37 7.09
CA ARG A 144 1.75 -17.20 7.96
C ARG A 144 2.60 -16.14 7.29
N PHE A 145 1.96 -15.19 6.62
CA PHE A 145 2.66 -14.11 5.91
C PHE A 145 3.49 -13.19 6.84
N VAL A 146 3.11 -13.07 8.10
CA VAL A 146 3.87 -12.29 9.10
C VAL A 146 5.28 -12.81 9.31
N ASP A 147 5.55 -14.08 9.07
CA ASP A 147 6.90 -14.65 9.19
C ASP A 147 7.86 -14.08 8.12
N ARG A 148 7.34 -13.57 7.01
CA ARG A 148 8.14 -12.88 5.98
C ARG A 148 8.75 -11.59 6.52
N ALA A 149 8.05 -10.85 7.38
CA ALA A 149 8.61 -9.65 8.00
C ALA A 149 9.87 -9.99 8.81
N ARG A 150 9.82 -11.07 9.58
CA ARG A 150 10.96 -11.54 10.38
C ARG A 150 12.16 -11.93 9.50
N ALA A 151 11.90 -12.55 8.34
CA ALA A 151 12.97 -12.94 7.41
C ALA A 151 13.77 -11.74 6.89
N TYR A 152 13.18 -10.55 6.86
CA TYR A 152 13.83 -9.30 6.43
C TYR A 152 14.20 -8.37 7.61
N GLY A 153 14.11 -8.85 8.84
CA GLY A 153 14.44 -8.06 10.02
C GLY A 153 13.45 -6.92 10.30
N CYS A 154 12.23 -7.02 9.76
CA CYS A 154 11.16 -6.07 9.99
C CYS A 154 10.26 -6.49 11.15
N ALA A 155 9.66 -5.55 11.85
CA ALA A 155 8.54 -5.83 12.74
C ALA A 155 7.35 -6.35 11.92
N GLY A 156 6.57 -7.24 12.50
CA GLY A 156 5.39 -7.79 11.84
C GLY A 156 4.29 -8.11 12.84
N ALA A 157 3.06 -7.81 12.47
CA ALA A 157 1.85 -8.13 13.24
C ALA A 157 0.77 -8.69 12.32
N GLU A 158 -0.13 -9.48 12.88
CA GLU A 158 -1.28 -10.05 12.18
C GLU A 158 -2.56 -9.66 12.91
N VAL A 159 -3.56 -9.20 12.16
CA VAL A 159 -4.82 -8.69 12.71
C VAL A 159 -5.99 -9.04 11.79
N ASP A 160 -7.19 -9.13 12.32
CA ASP A 160 -8.40 -9.24 11.50
C ASP A 160 -8.59 -7.97 10.67
N GLY A 161 -8.41 -8.09 9.35
CA GLY A 161 -8.56 -6.98 8.40
C GLY A 161 -9.99 -6.42 8.28
N ASN A 162 -11.00 -7.11 8.80
CA ASN A 162 -12.38 -6.64 8.86
C ASN A 162 -12.69 -5.79 10.11
N ASP A 163 -11.86 -5.89 11.14
CA ASP A 163 -11.93 -5.01 12.31
C ASP A 163 -11.13 -3.72 12.03
N VAL A 164 -11.86 -2.65 11.77
CA VAL A 164 -11.24 -1.35 11.43
C VAL A 164 -10.44 -0.75 12.58
N LEU A 165 -10.87 -0.98 13.83
CA LEU A 165 -10.17 -0.46 15.00
C LEU A 165 -8.90 -1.24 15.28
N ALA A 166 -8.95 -2.57 15.20
CA ALA A 166 -7.76 -3.42 15.34
C ALA A 166 -6.70 -3.11 14.27
N VAL A 167 -7.14 -2.87 13.01
CA VAL A 167 -6.22 -2.45 11.94
C VAL A 167 -5.61 -1.08 12.22
N TYR A 168 -6.40 -0.12 12.71
CA TYR A 168 -5.89 1.20 13.09
C TYR A 168 -4.83 1.10 14.18
N GLU A 169 -5.14 0.38 15.27
CA GLU A 169 -4.25 0.24 16.43
C GLU A 169 -2.91 -0.41 16.04
N VAL A 170 -2.96 -1.51 15.27
CA VAL A 170 -1.74 -2.22 14.86
C VAL A 170 -0.91 -1.40 13.86
N THR A 171 -1.55 -0.59 13.02
CA THR A 171 -0.81 0.24 12.05
C THR A 171 -0.14 1.43 12.73
N ARG A 172 -0.67 1.88 13.87
CA ARG A 172 -0.16 3.02 14.62
C ARG A 172 1.09 2.69 15.45
N GLN A 173 1.30 1.43 15.82
CA GLN A 173 2.45 0.95 16.58
C GLN A 173 3.76 1.09 15.80
#